data_2972f234b3047b50a23be045752612dc
#
_entry.id   2972f234b3047b50a23be045752612dc
#
_cell.length_a   1.000
_cell.length_b   1.000
_cell.length_c   1.000
_cell.angle_alpha   90.00
_cell.angle_beta   90.00
_cell.angle_gamma   90.00
#
_symmetry.space_group_name_H-M   'P 1'
#
loop_
_entity.id
_entity.type
_entity.pdbx_description
1 polymer ?
#
loop_
_entity_poly.entity_id
_entity_poly.type
_entity_poly.pdbx_seq_one_letter_code
_entity_poly.pdbx_strand_id
1 'polypeptide(L)'
;MGDIFGIDVSSYQGTINWKKVKQTDVKFAILKVIRKNLNPDKQFENNWRGCTDNGIEIQGVYNYSYATSVAKAVSDANKVLKILNGRQTMVWLDVEDNCQKGLKKRLIDIIMAYGNVITKAGLKFGVYTGASFYNTYIKPYATLPYALWIASYGTNNGKAQENKRPRIATCIGWQYSSMGRVDGVAGNVDVNVFFGCAEPKKTVYAALPTIKSGSNGTQALILQQDLNHFGYRGENGQPLTLDGKFGKNSVYALKNWQKANNLTADGIYGSKSYTKMKGML
;
A
#
# COMPACT_ATOMS: atom_id res chain seq x y z
N MET A 1 12.02 13.98 16.71
CA MET A 1 13.00 13.80 15.62
C MET A 1 12.64 14.77 14.51
N GLY A 2 13.62 15.40 13.85
CA GLY A 2 13.38 16.31 12.73
C GLY A 2 13.01 15.56 11.44
N ASP A 3 12.57 16.32 10.44
CA ASP A 3 12.33 15.81 9.10
C ASP A 3 13.59 15.16 8.51
N ILE A 4 13.43 14.07 7.75
CA ILE A 4 14.52 13.38 7.09
C ILE A 4 14.39 13.50 5.56
N PHE A 5 15.50 13.76 4.91
CA PHE A 5 15.59 13.94 3.46
C PHE A 5 15.94 12.62 2.78
N GLY A 6 15.29 12.35 1.65
CA GLY A 6 15.54 11.16 0.84
C GLY A 6 15.13 11.32 -0.61
N ILE A 7 15.36 10.27 -1.37
CA ILE A 7 15.04 10.20 -2.80
C ILE A 7 14.19 8.98 -3.12
N ASP A 8 13.41 9.03 -4.18
CA ASP A 8 12.86 7.82 -4.76
C ASP A 8 13.38 7.62 -6.18
N VAL A 9 13.63 6.37 -6.53
CA VAL A 9 14.39 6.00 -7.72
C VAL A 9 13.85 4.76 -8.41
N SER A 10 14.12 4.69 -9.69
CA SER A 10 13.80 3.56 -10.55
C SER A 10 14.91 3.33 -11.57
N SER A 11 14.66 2.45 -12.53
CA SER A 11 15.53 2.31 -13.71
C SER A 11 15.64 3.59 -14.55
N TYR A 12 14.79 4.59 -14.31
CA TYR A 12 14.86 5.88 -14.99
C TYR A 12 16.16 6.63 -14.70
N GLN A 13 16.65 6.55 -13.44
CA GLN A 13 17.92 7.19 -13.03
C GLN A 13 19.16 6.43 -13.51
N GLY A 14 18.99 5.29 -14.20
CA GLY A 14 20.11 4.46 -14.64
C GLY A 14 20.91 3.87 -13.47
N THR A 15 22.24 3.79 -13.65
CA THR A 15 23.14 3.30 -12.60
C THR A 15 23.50 4.43 -11.65
N ILE A 16 23.20 4.26 -10.36
CA ILE A 16 23.45 5.25 -9.31
C ILE A 16 24.76 4.92 -8.59
N ASN A 17 25.56 5.95 -8.33
CA ASN A 17 26.74 5.84 -7.48
C ASN A 17 26.34 6.07 -6.01
N TRP A 18 25.89 5.01 -5.36
CA TRP A 18 25.40 5.07 -3.98
C TRP A 18 26.46 5.50 -2.95
N LYS A 19 27.75 5.27 -3.24
CA LYS A 19 28.85 5.78 -2.40
C LYS A 19 28.90 7.31 -2.40
N LYS A 20 28.64 7.95 -3.56
CA LYS A 20 28.52 9.41 -3.63
C LYS A 20 27.21 9.90 -2.99
N VAL A 21 26.10 9.24 -3.23
CA VAL A 21 24.81 9.56 -2.58
C VAL A 21 24.96 9.56 -1.06
N LYS A 22 25.69 8.61 -0.47
CA LYS A 22 25.95 8.54 0.97
C LYS A 22 26.67 9.77 1.54
N GLN A 23 27.43 10.47 0.73
CA GLN A 23 28.16 11.68 1.12
C GLN A 23 27.28 12.94 1.12
N THR A 24 26.04 12.84 0.63
CA THR A 24 25.05 13.90 0.63
C THR A 24 24.15 13.83 1.86
N ASP A 25 23.16 14.72 1.92
CA ASP A 25 22.15 14.74 3.01
C ASP A 25 21.11 13.62 2.90
N VAL A 26 21.14 12.80 1.85
CA VAL A 26 20.21 11.69 1.64
C VAL A 26 20.37 10.66 2.77
N LYS A 27 19.29 10.43 3.51
CA LYS A 27 19.23 9.45 4.60
C LYS A 27 18.52 8.17 4.19
N PHE A 28 17.55 8.27 3.26
CA PHE A 28 16.78 7.12 2.79
C PHE A 28 16.55 7.13 1.29
N ALA A 29 16.22 5.97 0.76
CA ALA A 29 15.70 5.79 -0.58
C ALA A 29 14.40 4.99 -0.58
N ILE A 30 13.50 5.28 -1.55
CA ILE A 30 12.36 4.44 -1.90
C ILE A 30 12.60 3.90 -3.32
N LEU A 31 12.48 2.59 -3.50
CA LEU A 31 12.94 1.93 -4.73
C LEU A 31 11.76 1.41 -5.55
N LYS A 32 11.71 1.71 -6.85
CA LYS A 32 10.74 1.04 -7.73
C LYS A 32 10.98 -0.46 -7.74
N VAL A 33 9.96 -1.25 -7.38
CA VAL A 33 10.10 -2.70 -7.30
C VAL A 33 9.66 -3.41 -8.58
N ILE A 34 8.65 -2.88 -9.28
CA ILE A 34 7.99 -3.57 -10.38
C ILE A 34 7.64 -2.62 -11.52
N ARG A 35 7.73 -3.12 -12.76
CA ARG A 35 7.33 -2.44 -13.99
C ARG A 35 5.88 -2.75 -14.37
N LYS A 36 5.34 -2.00 -15.34
CA LYS A 36 3.98 -2.19 -15.88
C LYS A 36 3.68 -3.63 -16.32
N ASN A 37 4.66 -4.34 -16.85
CA ASN A 37 4.56 -5.74 -17.30
C ASN A 37 4.74 -6.76 -16.17
N LEU A 38 4.72 -6.31 -14.91
CA LEU A 38 4.87 -7.12 -13.71
C LEU A 38 6.21 -7.84 -13.56
N ASN A 39 7.23 -7.43 -14.32
CA ASN A 39 8.61 -7.84 -14.10
C ASN A 39 9.30 -6.89 -13.12
N PRO A 40 10.36 -7.31 -12.41
CA PRO A 40 11.14 -6.41 -11.55
C PRO A 40 11.62 -5.16 -12.30
N ASP A 41 11.71 -4.03 -11.62
CA ASP A 41 12.40 -2.87 -12.17
C ASP A 41 13.86 -3.25 -12.49
N LYS A 42 14.38 -2.74 -13.62
CA LYS A 42 15.71 -3.16 -14.13
C LYS A 42 16.86 -2.83 -13.18
N GLN A 43 16.68 -1.81 -12.33
CA GLN A 43 17.69 -1.38 -11.35
C GLN A 43 17.34 -1.78 -9.92
N PHE A 44 16.24 -2.49 -9.69
CA PHE A 44 15.77 -2.81 -8.35
C PHE A 44 16.86 -3.47 -7.50
N GLU A 45 17.46 -4.56 -7.99
CA GLU A 45 18.49 -5.30 -7.25
C GLU A 45 19.78 -4.47 -7.06
N ASN A 46 20.17 -3.70 -8.07
CA ASN A 46 21.34 -2.83 -7.99
C ASN A 46 21.12 -1.71 -6.97
N ASN A 47 19.93 -1.08 -6.98
CA ASN A 47 19.57 -0.03 -6.04
C ASN A 47 19.43 -0.59 -4.62
N TRP A 48 18.81 -1.76 -4.46
CA TRP A 48 18.70 -2.41 -3.15
C TRP A 48 20.08 -2.66 -2.55
N ARG A 49 20.96 -3.33 -3.31
CA ARG A 49 22.35 -3.60 -2.88
C ARG A 49 23.12 -2.31 -2.63
N GLY A 50 23.02 -1.35 -3.55
CA GLY A 50 23.71 -0.07 -3.39
C GLY A 50 23.30 0.69 -2.13
N CYS A 51 22.04 0.69 -1.76
CA CYS A 51 21.59 1.27 -0.50
C CYS A 51 22.14 0.51 0.72
N THR A 52 22.00 -0.83 0.72
CA THR A 52 22.45 -1.65 1.85
C THR A 52 23.95 -1.59 2.08
N ASP A 53 24.74 -1.68 1.03
CA ASP A 53 26.21 -1.66 1.09
C ASP A 53 26.77 -0.30 1.55
N ASN A 54 26.02 0.77 1.33
CA ASN A 54 26.43 2.12 1.72
C ASN A 54 25.67 2.66 2.96
N GLY A 55 24.83 1.85 3.61
CA GLY A 55 24.11 2.23 4.83
C GLY A 55 23.13 3.38 4.58
N ILE A 56 22.46 3.38 3.43
CA ILE A 56 21.31 4.24 3.13
C ILE A 56 20.05 3.43 3.47
N GLU A 57 19.17 4.01 4.28
CA GLU A 57 17.95 3.32 4.70
C GLU A 57 17.02 3.09 3.50
N ILE A 58 16.49 1.88 3.33
CA ILE A 58 15.42 1.60 2.37
C ILE A 58 14.09 1.82 3.09
N GLN A 59 13.55 3.04 2.98
CA GLN A 59 12.29 3.45 3.60
C GLN A 59 11.07 2.81 2.96
N GLY A 60 11.24 2.14 1.84
CA GLY A 60 10.21 1.38 1.19
C GLY A 60 10.52 1.02 -0.25
N VAL A 61 9.59 0.29 -0.82
CA VAL A 61 9.53 0.06 -2.27
C VAL A 61 8.21 0.56 -2.83
N TYR A 62 8.16 0.92 -4.12
CA TYR A 62 6.90 1.37 -4.70
C TYR A 62 6.52 0.61 -5.98
N ASN A 63 5.20 0.47 -6.16
CA ASN A 63 4.57 -0.07 -7.36
C ASN A 63 3.65 0.99 -7.97
N TYR A 64 4.00 1.53 -9.14
CA TYR A 64 3.10 2.37 -9.94
C TYR A 64 1.93 1.52 -10.45
N SER A 65 0.72 1.85 -9.98
CA SER A 65 -0.46 1.02 -10.17
C SER A 65 -1.20 1.33 -11.46
N TYR A 66 -1.42 0.30 -12.26
CA TYR A 66 -2.35 0.31 -13.40
C TYR A 66 -3.60 -0.54 -13.12
N ALA A 67 -3.87 -0.85 -11.87
CA ALA A 67 -4.99 -1.70 -11.51
C ALA A 67 -6.32 -0.94 -11.65
N THR A 68 -7.24 -1.50 -12.42
CA THR A 68 -8.62 -1.01 -12.59
C THR A 68 -9.65 -2.00 -12.00
N SER A 69 -9.18 -3.08 -11.38
CA SER A 69 -10.00 -4.06 -10.68
C SER A 69 -9.30 -4.60 -9.43
N VAL A 70 -10.08 -5.08 -8.48
CA VAL A 70 -9.60 -5.73 -7.26
C VAL A 70 -8.74 -6.95 -7.59
N ALA A 71 -9.16 -7.80 -8.53
CA ALA A 71 -8.40 -8.98 -8.93
C ALA A 71 -7.00 -8.61 -9.45
N LYS A 72 -6.89 -7.53 -10.25
CA LYS A 72 -5.60 -7.05 -10.72
C LYS A 72 -4.74 -6.52 -9.57
N ALA A 73 -5.32 -5.75 -8.64
CA ALA A 73 -4.60 -5.23 -7.47
C ALA A 73 -4.01 -6.38 -6.62
N VAL A 74 -4.79 -7.41 -6.35
CA VAL A 74 -4.33 -8.62 -5.64
C VAL A 74 -3.20 -9.33 -6.39
N SER A 75 -3.35 -9.49 -7.71
CA SER A 75 -2.30 -10.09 -8.55
C SER A 75 -0.99 -9.27 -8.50
N ASP A 76 -1.10 -7.94 -8.62
CA ASP A 76 0.05 -7.04 -8.61
C ASP A 76 0.76 -7.07 -7.24
N ALA A 77 0.01 -7.06 -6.13
CA ALA A 77 0.55 -7.17 -4.78
C ALA A 77 1.31 -8.48 -4.56
N ASN A 78 0.74 -9.61 -4.99
CA ASN A 78 1.41 -10.91 -4.90
C ASN A 78 2.72 -10.96 -5.73
N LYS A 79 2.75 -10.29 -6.88
CA LYS A 79 3.98 -10.16 -7.68
C LYS A 79 5.04 -9.34 -6.95
N VAL A 80 4.65 -8.25 -6.28
CA VAL A 80 5.57 -7.45 -5.45
C VAL A 80 6.14 -8.30 -4.32
N LEU A 81 5.32 -9.04 -3.59
CA LEU A 81 5.78 -9.95 -2.53
C LEU A 81 6.78 -11.00 -3.06
N LYS A 82 6.51 -11.56 -4.24
CA LYS A 82 7.42 -12.52 -4.89
C LYS A 82 8.78 -11.88 -5.22
N ILE A 83 8.79 -10.64 -5.74
CA ILE A 83 10.04 -9.91 -6.04
C ILE A 83 10.80 -9.57 -4.76
N LEU A 84 10.10 -9.17 -3.70
CA LEU A 84 10.69 -8.88 -2.40
C LEU A 84 11.36 -10.11 -1.78
N ASN A 85 10.85 -11.31 -2.06
CA ASN A 85 11.45 -12.57 -1.64
C ASN A 85 11.85 -12.59 -0.15
N GLY A 86 10.90 -12.23 0.73
CA GLY A 86 11.09 -12.20 2.19
C GLY A 86 11.77 -10.94 2.75
N ARG A 87 12.20 -10.00 1.90
CA ARG A 87 12.76 -8.72 2.35
C ARG A 87 11.70 -7.91 3.10
N GLN A 88 12.08 -7.42 4.28
CA GLN A 88 11.20 -6.63 5.15
C GLN A 88 11.38 -5.14 4.84
N THR A 89 10.35 -4.52 4.29
CA THR A 89 10.32 -3.10 3.98
C THR A 89 8.88 -2.61 3.82
N MET A 90 8.67 -1.31 3.83
CA MET A 90 7.35 -0.74 3.54
C MET A 90 7.04 -0.85 2.04
N VAL A 91 5.79 -1.13 1.70
CA VAL A 91 5.32 -1.16 0.31
C VAL A 91 4.37 0.01 0.07
N TRP A 92 4.71 0.83 -0.91
CA TRP A 92 3.91 1.96 -1.35
C TRP A 92 3.17 1.60 -2.64
N LEU A 93 1.84 1.75 -2.63
CA LEU A 93 1.06 1.71 -3.85
C LEU A 93 0.96 3.12 -4.42
N ASP A 94 1.52 3.32 -5.58
CA ASP A 94 1.50 4.58 -6.30
C ASP A 94 0.24 4.65 -7.18
N VAL A 95 -0.68 5.56 -6.79
CA VAL A 95 -2.05 5.67 -7.31
C VAL A 95 -2.23 7.04 -7.94
N GLU A 96 -2.02 7.15 -9.24
CA GLU A 96 -2.13 8.44 -9.95
C GLU A 96 -2.38 8.28 -11.46
N ASP A 97 -2.48 7.05 -11.96
CA ASP A 97 -2.63 6.81 -13.39
C ASP A 97 -4.00 7.25 -13.91
N ASN A 98 -4.01 7.74 -15.16
CA ASN A 98 -5.22 8.19 -15.82
C ASN A 98 -6.31 7.11 -15.90
N CYS A 99 -5.94 5.83 -16.00
CA CYS A 99 -6.89 4.72 -16.04
C CYS A 99 -7.70 4.57 -14.74
N GLN A 100 -7.28 5.23 -13.66
CA GLN A 100 -7.92 5.15 -12.34
C GLN A 100 -8.87 6.31 -12.04
N LYS A 101 -8.84 7.40 -12.82
CA LYS A 101 -9.61 8.63 -12.55
C LYS A 101 -11.13 8.44 -12.50
N GLY A 102 -11.67 7.53 -13.29
CA GLY A 102 -13.12 7.28 -13.35
C GLY A 102 -13.66 6.23 -12.37
N LEU A 103 -12.80 5.61 -11.55
CA LEU A 103 -13.18 4.43 -10.77
C LEU A 103 -13.97 4.74 -9.51
N LYS A 104 -13.96 5.98 -9.01
CA LYS A 104 -14.71 6.42 -7.83
C LYS A 104 -14.47 5.46 -6.64
N LYS A 105 -15.53 4.95 -6.00
CA LYS A 105 -15.45 4.01 -4.87
C LYS A 105 -14.66 2.73 -5.20
N ARG A 106 -14.69 2.28 -6.47
CA ARG A 106 -13.88 1.10 -6.89
C ARG A 106 -12.38 1.33 -6.71
N LEU A 107 -11.89 2.58 -6.85
CA LEU A 107 -10.49 2.89 -6.57
C LEU A 107 -10.12 2.59 -5.12
N ILE A 108 -11.02 2.92 -4.19
CA ILE A 108 -10.83 2.60 -2.78
C ILE A 108 -10.75 1.09 -2.56
N ASP A 109 -11.65 0.32 -3.20
CA ASP A 109 -11.66 -1.14 -3.12
C ASP A 109 -10.35 -1.74 -3.65
N ILE A 110 -9.79 -1.18 -4.73
CA ILE A 110 -8.49 -1.57 -5.31
C ILE A 110 -7.36 -1.31 -4.32
N ILE A 111 -7.28 -0.11 -3.73
CA ILE A 111 -6.26 0.27 -2.75
C ILE A 111 -6.34 -0.65 -1.53
N MET A 112 -7.54 -0.86 -1.00
CA MET A 112 -7.77 -1.71 0.17
C MET A 112 -7.38 -3.16 -0.10
N ALA A 113 -7.74 -3.72 -1.25
CA ALA A 113 -7.41 -5.09 -1.61
C ALA A 113 -5.90 -5.31 -1.76
N TYR A 114 -5.19 -4.36 -2.38
CA TYR A 114 -3.73 -4.39 -2.47
C TYR A 114 -3.08 -4.33 -1.08
N GLY A 115 -3.50 -3.34 -0.27
CA GLY A 115 -2.98 -3.15 1.08
C GLY A 115 -3.17 -4.37 1.97
N ASN A 116 -4.32 -5.06 1.85
CA ASN A 116 -4.57 -6.28 2.61
C ASN A 116 -3.59 -7.40 2.27
N VAL A 117 -3.27 -7.61 0.99
CA VAL A 117 -2.29 -8.63 0.59
C VAL A 117 -0.93 -8.33 1.23
N ILE A 118 -0.50 -7.07 1.18
CA ILE A 118 0.80 -6.65 1.74
C ILE A 118 0.83 -6.78 3.27
N THR A 119 -0.22 -6.30 3.95
CA THR A 119 -0.27 -6.33 5.42
C THR A 119 -0.46 -7.74 5.98
N LYS A 120 -1.16 -8.63 5.26
CA LYS A 120 -1.23 -10.05 5.60
C LYS A 120 0.12 -10.76 5.50
N ALA A 121 0.99 -10.31 4.60
CA ALA A 121 2.36 -10.79 4.51
C ALA A 121 3.29 -10.21 5.61
N GLY A 122 2.75 -9.45 6.57
CA GLY A 122 3.50 -8.86 7.69
C GLY A 122 4.24 -7.57 7.34
N LEU A 123 4.06 -7.03 6.13
CA LEU A 123 4.74 -5.81 5.70
C LEU A 123 3.90 -4.56 5.99
N LYS A 124 4.57 -3.43 6.23
CA LYS A 124 3.91 -2.11 6.31
C LYS A 124 3.44 -1.70 4.91
N PHE A 125 2.29 -1.02 4.86
CA PHE A 125 1.69 -0.55 3.62
C PHE A 125 1.32 0.93 3.70
N GLY A 126 1.50 1.65 2.59
CA GLY A 126 1.10 3.03 2.40
C GLY A 126 0.70 3.33 0.97
N VAL A 127 0.17 4.51 0.75
CA VAL A 127 -0.27 4.99 -0.56
C VAL A 127 0.51 6.25 -0.92
N TYR A 128 1.14 6.22 -2.10
CA TYR A 128 1.64 7.43 -2.74
C TYR A 128 0.63 7.93 -3.76
N THR A 129 0.48 9.24 -3.85
CA THR A 129 -0.35 9.90 -4.86
C THR A 129 -0.06 11.40 -4.93
N GLY A 130 -0.39 12.03 -6.04
CA GLY A 130 -0.35 13.48 -6.15
C GLY A 130 -1.47 14.16 -5.33
N ALA A 131 -1.20 15.33 -4.75
CA ALA A 131 -2.16 16.08 -3.94
C ALA A 131 -3.48 16.36 -4.68
N SER A 132 -3.42 16.70 -5.96
CA SER A 132 -4.61 16.90 -6.79
C SER A 132 -5.39 15.61 -6.98
N PHE A 133 -4.70 14.50 -7.28
CA PHE A 133 -5.34 13.19 -7.44
C PHE A 133 -6.01 12.72 -6.14
N TYR A 134 -5.33 12.87 -5.01
CA TYR A 134 -5.88 12.57 -3.70
C TYR A 134 -7.19 13.34 -3.43
N ASN A 135 -7.16 14.66 -3.60
CA ASN A 135 -8.30 15.51 -3.31
C ASN A 135 -9.50 15.23 -4.23
N THR A 136 -9.25 14.85 -5.49
CA THR A 136 -10.30 14.66 -6.51
C THR A 136 -10.83 13.23 -6.52
N TYR A 137 -9.97 12.21 -6.39
CA TYR A 137 -10.35 10.83 -6.70
C TYR A 137 -10.28 9.87 -5.50
N ILE A 138 -9.66 10.27 -4.38
CA ILE A 138 -9.58 9.42 -3.18
C ILE A 138 -10.40 9.99 -2.03
N LYS A 139 -10.06 11.18 -1.58
CA LYS A 139 -10.65 11.84 -0.41
C LYS A 139 -12.20 11.91 -0.42
N PRO A 140 -12.90 12.17 -1.55
CA PRO A 140 -14.36 12.22 -1.57
C PRO A 140 -15.04 10.87 -1.30
N TYR A 141 -14.31 9.76 -1.43
CA TYR A 141 -14.87 8.42 -1.34
C TYR A 141 -14.46 7.67 -0.07
N ALA A 142 -13.32 8.00 0.54
CA ALA A 142 -12.90 7.42 1.81
C ALA A 142 -11.74 8.18 2.46
N THR A 143 -11.64 8.03 3.79
CA THR A 143 -10.41 8.25 4.54
C THR A 143 -9.65 6.92 4.55
N LEU A 144 -8.45 6.90 3.97
CA LEU A 144 -7.63 5.69 3.92
C LEU A 144 -7.04 5.40 5.31
N PRO A 145 -7.06 4.14 5.78
CA PRO A 145 -6.46 3.75 7.06
C PRO A 145 -4.94 3.53 6.97
N TYR A 146 -4.32 4.03 5.91
CA TYR A 146 -2.92 3.82 5.59
C TYR A 146 -2.12 5.12 5.65
N ALA A 147 -0.81 4.98 5.83
CA ALA A 147 0.11 6.08 5.69
C ALA A 147 0.05 6.66 4.27
N LEU A 148 0.16 7.97 4.16
CA LEU A 148 0.18 8.68 2.88
C LEU A 148 1.56 9.27 2.63
N TRP A 149 2.01 9.15 1.39
CA TRP A 149 3.14 9.86 0.82
C TRP A 149 2.61 10.68 -0.35
N ILE A 150 2.64 12.00 -0.22
CA ILE A 150 1.93 12.91 -1.13
C ILE A 150 2.91 13.72 -1.96
N ALA A 151 2.77 13.66 -3.28
CA ALA A 151 3.45 14.59 -4.17
C ALA A 151 2.69 15.93 -4.20
N SER A 152 3.40 17.00 -3.85
CA SER A 152 2.86 18.36 -3.88
C SER A 152 3.99 19.33 -4.23
N TYR A 153 4.14 19.56 -5.52
CA TYR A 153 5.20 20.42 -6.05
C TYR A 153 4.78 21.88 -6.01
N GLY A 154 5.74 22.77 -5.79
CA GLY A 154 5.57 24.18 -6.04
C GLY A 154 6.00 24.51 -7.46
N THR A 155 7.10 25.26 -7.59
CA THR A 155 7.73 25.58 -8.90
C THR A 155 8.46 24.37 -9.51
N ASN A 156 8.50 23.26 -8.80
CA ASN A 156 9.18 22.01 -9.22
C ASN A 156 10.64 22.24 -9.67
N ASN A 157 11.42 22.94 -8.86
CA ASN A 157 12.80 23.33 -9.16
C ASN A 157 13.84 22.64 -8.24
N GLY A 158 13.48 21.52 -7.61
CA GLY A 158 14.35 20.80 -6.67
C GLY A 158 14.33 21.35 -5.25
N LYS A 159 13.59 22.44 -4.97
CA LYS A 159 13.52 23.07 -3.64
C LYS A 159 12.15 22.88 -3.00
N ALA A 160 12.15 22.55 -1.72
CA ALA A 160 10.92 22.44 -0.94
C ALA A 160 10.28 23.83 -0.74
N GLN A 161 8.97 23.91 -0.95
CA GLN A 161 8.18 25.13 -0.67
C GLN A 161 7.18 24.79 0.42
N GLU A 162 7.42 25.24 1.65
CA GLU A 162 6.63 24.86 2.84
C GLU A 162 5.12 25.12 2.73
N ASN A 163 4.70 26.10 1.94
CA ASN A 163 3.28 26.36 1.65
C ASN A 163 2.62 25.26 0.79
N LYS A 164 3.40 24.34 0.22
CA LYS A 164 2.94 23.16 -0.54
C LYS A 164 2.99 21.87 0.28
N ARG A 165 3.55 21.93 1.48
CA ARG A 165 3.63 20.76 2.37
C ARG A 165 2.24 20.22 2.69
N PRO A 166 1.97 18.94 2.46
CA PRO A 166 0.66 18.32 2.75
C PRO A 166 0.34 18.37 4.25
N ARG A 167 -0.88 18.82 4.58
CA ARG A 167 -1.38 18.87 5.97
C ARG A 167 -2.53 17.87 6.16
N ILE A 168 -2.23 16.60 5.96
CA ILE A 168 -3.17 15.48 6.11
C ILE A 168 -2.67 14.63 7.27
N ALA A 169 -3.54 14.27 8.21
CA ALA A 169 -3.15 13.61 9.46
C ALA A 169 -2.38 12.28 9.26
N THR A 170 -2.69 11.53 8.21
CA THR A 170 -2.02 10.27 7.86
C THR A 170 -0.83 10.45 6.90
N CYS A 171 -0.54 11.68 6.48
CA CYS A 171 0.60 11.95 5.61
C CYS A 171 1.90 11.96 6.41
N ILE A 172 2.79 11.05 6.07
CA ILE A 172 4.10 10.90 6.70
C ILE A 172 5.25 11.23 5.76
N GLY A 173 4.97 11.41 4.48
CA GLY A 173 5.96 11.73 3.45
C GLY A 173 5.45 12.76 2.46
N TRP A 174 6.33 13.62 2.02
CA TRP A 174 6.11 14.65 1.02
C TRP A 174 7.16 14.57 -0.07
N GLN A 175 6.75 14.24 -1.31
CA GLN A 175 7.57 14.43 -2.49
C GLN A 175 7.36 15.86 -2.98
N TYR A 176 8.39 16.69 -2.86
CA TYR A 176 8.24 18.11 -3.12
C TYR A 176 8.76 18.56 -4.49
N SER A 177 9.50 17.69 -5.18
CA SER A 177 9.95 17.97 -6.54
C SER A 177 10.41 16.71 -7.25
N SER A 178 10.23 16.66 -8.58
CA SER A 178 10.82 15.67 -9.47
C SER A 178 12.08 16.19 -10.19
N MET A 179 12.58 17.36 -9.81
CA MET A 179 13.70 18.06 -10.44
C MET A 179 14.89 18.23 -9.48
N GLY A 180 14.98 17.36 -8.46
CA GLY A 180 16.10 17.35 -7.53
C GLY A 180 17.42 16.99 -8.23
N ARG A 181 18.53 17.43 -7.63
CA ARG A 181 19.89 17.05 -8.02
C ARG A 181 20.61 16.51 -6.81
N VAL A 182 21.12 15.29 -6.93
CA VAL A 182 21.84 14.61 -5.86
C VAL A 182 23.14 14.05 -6.46
N ASP A 183 24.26 14.34 -5.83
CA ASP A 183 25.55 13.81 -6.31
C ASP A 183 25.53 12.27 -6.25
N GLY A 184 25.98 11.66 -7.34
CA GLY A 184 25.89 10.20 -7.54
C GLY A 184 24.68 9.75 -8.35
N VAL A 185 23.69 10.63 -8.61
CA VAL A 185 22.55 10.36 -9.50
C VAL A 185 22.70 11.17 -10.79
N ALA A 186 22.62 10.51 -11.93
CA ALA A 186 22.65 11.20 -13.22
C ALA A 186 21.29 11.86 -13.50
N GLY A 187 21.29 13.15 -13.84
CA GLY A 187 20.07 13.88 -14.19
C GLY A 187 19.18 14.24 -12.98
N ASN A 188 17.89 14.33 -13.21
CA ASN A 188 16.92 14.67 -12.18
C ASN A 188 16.52 13.44 -11.36
N VAL A 189 16.20 13.69 -10.09
CA VAL A 189 15.69 12.67 -9.18
C VAL A 189 14.57 13.24 -8.33
N ASP A 190 13.60 12.41 -8.00
CA ASP A 190 12.52 12.74 -7.09
C ASP A 190 13.05 12.91 -5.68
N VAL A 191 12.70 14.04 -5.06
CA VAL A 191 13.21 14.43 -3.74
C VAL A 191 12.08 14.55 -2.74
N ASN A 192 12.35 14.01 -1.55
CA ASN A 192 11.35 13.73 -0.54
C ASN A 192 11.79 14.21 0.83
N VAL A 193 10.80 14.56 1.65
CA VAL A 193 10.93 14.72 3.08
C VAL A 193 9.96 13.77 3.76
N PHE A 194 10.47 12.91 4.63
CA PHE A 194 9.64 12.15 5.54
C PHE A 194 9.65 12.83 6.90
N PHE A 195 8.44 13.04 7.42
CA PHE A 195 8.27 13.80 8.64
C PHE A 195 8.79 12.95 9.80
N GLY A 196 9.65 13.53 10.63
CA GLY A 196 10.16 12.91 11.84
C GLY A 196 9.04 12.71 12.86
N CYS A 197 8.09 11.92 12.47
CA CYS A 197 6.95 11.57 13.29
C CYS A 197 7.23 10.31 14.07
N ALA A 198 6.80 10.33 15.31
CA ALA A 198 6.28 9.10 15.89
C ALA A 198 5.49 8.34 14.80
N GLU A 199 5.75 7.04 14.65
CA GLU A 199 4.92 6.08 13.92
C GLU A 199 3.47 6.59 13.92
N PRO A 200 2.74 6.62 12.76
CA PRO A 200 1.36 7.05 12.78
C PRO A 200 0.71 6.33 13.94
N LYS A 201 0.21 7.09 14.93
CA LYS A 201 -0.42 6.52 16.12
C LYS A 201 -1.30 5.41 15.60
N LYS A 202 -1.01 4.17 16.04
CA LYS A 202 -1.75 2.97 15.68
C LYS A 202 -3.20 3.38 15.67
N THR A 203 -3.73 3.66 14.47
CA THR A 203 -5.11 4.11 14.35
C THR A 203 -5.87 2.94 14.93
N VAL A 204 -6.41 3.12 16.12
CA VAL A 204 -7.33 2.17 16.69
C VAL A 204 -8.40 2.11 15.63
N TYR A 205 -8.43 1.01 14.87
CA TYR A 205 -9.42 0.80 13.86
C TYR A 205 -10.75 1.10 14.53
N ALA A 206 -11.42 2.17 14.10
CA ALA A 206 -12.81 2.39 14.46
C ALA A 206 -13.48 1.04 14.27
N ALA A 207 -14.18 0.56 15.28
CA ALA A 207 -14.67 -0.81 15.38
C ALA A 207 -15.02 -1.34 14.00
N LEU A 208 -14.33 -2.40 13.54
CA LEU A 208 -14.55 -2.94 12.20
C LEU A 208 -16.03 -3.11 11.98
N PRO A 209 -16.58 -2.66 10.86
CA PRO A 209 -17.99 -2.79 10.62
C PRO A 209 -18.35 -4.27 10.76
N THR A 210 -19.33 -4.55 11.60
CA THR A 210 -19.87 -5.89 11.76
C THR A 210 -20.36 -6.38 10.40
N ILE A 211 -19.80 -7.48 9.88
CA ILE A 211 -20.23 -8.08 8.62
C ILE A 211 -21.24 -9.17 8.93
N LYS A 212 -22.41 -9.08 8.33
CA LYS A 212 -23.53 -10.03 8.49
C LYS A 212 -24.26 -10.22 7.17
N SER A 213 -25.26 -11.07 7.14
CA SER A 213 -26.10 -11.23 5.96
C SER A 213 -26.58 -9.89 5.41
N GLY A 214 -26.44 -9.68 4.09
CA GLY A 214 -26.76 -8.44 3.39
C GLY A 214 -25.67 -7.36 3.44
N SER A 215 -24.60 -7.53 4.20
CA SER A 215 -23.43 -6.64 4.13
C SER A 215 -22.81 -6.68 2.74
N ASN A 216 -22.33 -5.53 2.25
CA ASN A 216 -21.67 -5.43 0.97
C ASN A 216 -20.47 -4.49 1.01
N GLY A 217 -19.59 -4.58 -0.02
CA GLY A 217 -18.41 -3.76 -0.16
C GLY A 217 -17.13 -4.49 0.23
N THR A 218 -16.04 -3.72 0.32
CA THR A 218 -14.66 -4.22 0.44
C THR A 218 -14.46 -5.15 1.65
N GLN A 219 -15.07 -4.84 2.79
CA GLN A 219 -14.89 -5.66 4.00
C GLN A 219 -15.55 -7.05 3.85
N ALA A 220 -16.70 -7.12 3.18
CA ALA A 220 -17.33 -8.39 2.84
C ALA A 220 -16.50 -9.20 1.85
N LEU A 221 -15.91 -8.54 0.84
CA LEU A 221 -15.00 -9.15 -0.12
C LEU A 221 -13.75 -9.75 0.57
N ILE A 222 -13.14 -9.00 1.48
CA ILE A 222 -11.99 -9.46 2.25
C ILE A 222 -12.33 -10.71 3.04
N LEU A 223 -13.47 -10.69 3.74
CA LEU A 223 -13.91 -11.84 4.51
C LEU A 223 -14.20 -13.06 3.62
N GLN A 224 -14.75 -12.87 2.42
CA GLN A 224 -14.93 -13.95 1.44
C GLN A 224 -13.57 -14.54 1.01
N GLN A 225 -12.55 -13.70 0.79
CA GLN A 225 -11.19 -14.13 0.47
C GLN A 225 -10.59 -14.96 1.60
N ASP A 226 -10.72 -14.47 2.85
CA ASP A 226 -10.17 -15.14 4.03
C ASP A 226 -10.83 -16.51 4.25
N LEU A 227 -12.16 -16.58 4.15
CA LEU A 227 -12.89 -17.82 4.27
C LEU A 227 -12.47 -18.84 3.18
N ASN A 228 -12.31 -18.40 1.93
CA ASN A 228 -11.81 -19.24 0.85
C ASN A 228 -10.35 -19.68 1.10
N HIS A 229 -9.51 -18.79 1.62
CA HIS A 229 -8.12 -19.11 1.98
C HIS A 229 -8.04 -20.22 3.04
N PHE A 230 -8.89 -20.16 4.05
CA PHE A 230 -9.00 -21.20 5.07
C PHE A 230 -9.78 -22.44 4.62
N GLY A 231 -10.17 -22.52 3.35
CA GLY A 231 -10.84 -23.68 2.78
C GLY A 231 -12.35 -23.78 3.07
N TYR A 232 -12.96 -22.77 3.67
CA TYR A 232 -14.41 -22.74 3.92
C TYR A 232 -15.19 -22.44 2.65
N ARG A 233 -16.22 -23.24 2.40
CA ARG A 233 -17.01 -23.24 1.16
C ARG A 233 -18.43 -22.74 1.43
N GLY A 234 -19.12 -22.35 0.36
CA GLY A 234 -20.55 -22.10 0.42
C GLY A 234 -21.36 -23.36 0.72
N GLU A 235 -22.66 -23.22 1.00
CA GLU A 235 -23.57 -24.34 1.22
C GLU A 235 -23.64 -25.30 0.01
N ASN A 236 -23.37 -24.78 -1.18
CA ASN A 236 -23.26 -25.54 -2.43
C ASN A 236 -21.91 -26.28 -2.62
N GLY A 237 -21.04 -26.28 -1.62
CA GLY A 237 -19.72 -26.92 -1.67
C GLY A 237 -18.67 -26.20 -2.52
N GLN A 238 -19.03 -25.07 -3.18
CA GLN A 238 -18.12 -24.32 -4.03
C GLN A 238 -17.41 -23.20 -3.26
N PRO A 239 -16.23 -22.75 -3.74
CA PRO A 239 -15.59 -21.55 -3.23
C PRO A 239 -16.55 -20.36 -3.29
N LEU A 240 -16.43 -19.46 -2.30
CA LEU A 240 -17.23 -18.23 -2.29
C LEU A 240 -16.88 -17.37 -3.50
N THR A 241 -17.89 -16.82 -4.14
CA THR A 241 -17.74 -15.79 -5.17
C THR A 241 -17.19 -14.52 -4.49
N LEU A 242 -16.09 -13.99 -5.02
CA LEU A 242 -15.44 -12.78 -4.51
C LEU A 242 -16.09 -11.52 -5.09
N ASP A 243 -17.36 -11.29 -4.73
CA ASP A 243 -18.18 -10.20 -5.25
C ASP A 243 -18.44 -9.07 -4.23
N GLY A 244 -17.95 -9.27 -3.00
CA GLY A 244 -18.18 -8.34 -1.90
C GLY A 244 -19.62 -8.29 -1.40
N LYS A 245 -20.47 -9.25 -1.80
CA LYS A 245 -21.87 -9.37 -1.30
C LYS A 245 -21.94 -10.53 -0.32
N PHE A 246 -22.15 -10.22 0.96
CA PHE A 246 -22.15 -11.23 2.02
C PHE A 246 -23.52 -11.91 2.10
N GLY A 247 -23.78 -12.79 1.13
CA GLY A 247 -25.02 -13.53 0.98
C GLY A 247 -25.03 -14.88 1.72
N LYS A 248 -26.01 -15.74 1.40
CA LYS A 248 -26.27 -17.05 2.06
C LYS A 248 -25.01 -17.94 2.12
N ASN A 249 -24.29 -18.09 1.02
CA ASN A 249 -23.08 -18.92 0.96
C ASN A 249 -21.95 -18.36 1.84
N SER A 250 -21.77 -17.04 1.86
CA SER A 250 -20.75 -16.38 2.72
C SER A 250 -21.09 -16.55 4.21
N VAL A 251 -22.36 -16.41 4.56
CA VAL A 251 -22.84 -16.65 5.94
C VAL A 251 -22.64 -18.10 6.36
N TYR A 252 -22.94 -19.05 5.48
CA TYR A 252 -22.72 -20.47 5.73
C TYR A 252 -21.24 -20.77 5.99
N ALA A 253 -20.36 -20.30 5.13
CA ALA A 253 -18.92 -20.47 5.28
C ALA A 253 -18.41 -19.85 6.59
N LEU A 254 -18.89 -18.65 6.94
CA LEU A 254 -18.51 -17.99 8.20
C LEU A 254 -18.96 -18.79 9.42
N LYS A 255 -20.19 -19.28 9.43
CA LYS A 255 -20.69 -20.13 10.53
C LYS A 255 -19.83 -21.38 10.74
N ASN A 256 -19.45 -22.05 9.66
CA ASN A 256 -18.58 -23.23 9.72
C ASN A 256 -17.18 -22.85 10.25
N TRP A 257 -16.63 -21.71 9.81
CA TRP A 257 -15.37 -21.22 10.32
C TRP A 257 -15.48 -20.87 11.83
N GLN A 258 -16.54 -20.19 12.25
CA GLN A 258 -16.78 -19.86 13.64
C GLN A 258 -16.85 -21.12 14.52
N LYS A 259 -17.61 -22.12 14.08
CA LYS A 259 -17.74 -23.42 14.78
C LYS A 259 -16.39 -24.10 14.94
N ALA A 260 -15.60 -24.17 13.85
CA ALA A 260 -14.28 -24.79 13.87
C ALA A 260 -13.26 -24.06 14.77
N ASN A 261 -13.52 -22.78 15.08
CA ASN A 261 -12.67 -21.96 15.92
C ASN A 261 -13.22 -21.68 17.34
N ASN A 262 -14.20 -22.49 17.78
CA ASN A 262 -14.84 -22.40 19.10
C ASN A 262 -15.48 -21.01 19.36
N LEU A 263 -16.07 -20.42 18.33
CA LEU A 263 -16.86 -19.20 18.43
C LEU A 263 -18.35 -19.52 18.25
N THR A 264 -19.20 -18.62 18.75
CA THR A 264 -20.65 -18.69 18.45
C THR A 264 -20.85 -18.62 16.94
N ALA A 265 -21.47 -19.64 16.37
CA ALA A 265 -21.69 -19.76 14.92
C ALA A 265 -22.94 -18.97 14.48
N ASP A 266 -22.96 -17.67 14.75
CA ASP A 266 -24.08 -16.78 14.46
C ASP A 266 -24.06 -16.23 13.01
N GLY A 267 -22.94 -16.37 12.30
CA GLY A 267 -22.76 -15.83 10.97
C GLY A 267 -22.56 -14.31 10.96
N ILE A 268 -22.18 -13.74 12.11
CA ILE A 268 -21.84 -12.33 12.28
C ILE A 268 -20.33 -12.20 12.53
N TYR A 269 -19.64 -11.54 11.63
CA TYR A 269 -18.22 -11.27 11.79
C TYR A 269 -18.03 -9.97 12.58
N GLY A 270 -18.07 -10.10 13.91
CA GLY A 270 -17.83 -9.03 14.85
C GLY A 270 -16.41 -9.09 15.45
N SER A 271 -16.16 -8.35 16.52
CA SER A 271 -14.84 -8.19 17.15
C SER A 271 -14.20 -9.53 17.56
N LYS A 272 -14.95 -10.48 18.10
CA LYS A 272 -14.44 -11.80 18.50
C LYS A 272 -13.95 -12.60 17.28
N SER A 273 -14.76 -12.66 16.23
CA SER A 273 -14.40 -13.32 14.96
C SER A 273 -13.18 -12.67 14.31
N TYR A 274 -13.13 -11.34 14.31
CA TYR A 274 -11.99 -10.58 13.80
C TYR A 274 -10.69 -10.91 14.55
N THR A 275 -10.71 -10.81 15.88
CA THR A 275 -9.50 -11.08 16.69
C THR A 275 -9.00 -12.50 16.47
N LYS A 276 -9.90 -13.48 16.41
CA LYS A 276 -9.55 -14.89 16.17
C LYS A 276 -8.96 -15.10 14.78
N MET A 277 -9.60 -14.56 13.74
CA MET A 277 -9.14 -14.72 12.35
C MET A 277 -7.79 -14.03 12.12
N LYS A 278 -7.59 -12.85 12.70
CA LYS A 278 -6.32 -12.12 12.63
C LYS A 278 -5.16 -12.88 13.26
N GLY A 279 -5.42 -13.64 14.31
CA GLY A 279 -4.38 -14.48 14.95
C GLY A 279 -4.04 -15.76 14.16
N MET A 280 -4.77 -16.05 13.06
CA MET A 280 -4.56 -17.22 12.21
C MET A 280 -3.94 -16.85 10.86
N LEU A 281 -3.95 -15.56 10.50
CA LEU A 281 -3.37 -14.99 9.28
C LEU A 281 -1.93 -14.53 9.55
#